data_19ada011a5337fa955f629a1fa7ecb35
#
_entry.id   19ada011a5337fa955f629a1fa7ecb35
#
_cell.length_a   1.000
_cell.length_b   1.000
_cell.length_c   1.000
_cell.angle_alpha   90.00
_cell.angle_beta   90.00
_cell.angle_gamma   90.00
#
_symmetry.space_group_name_H-M   'P 1'
#
loop_
_entity.id
_entity.type
_entity.pdbx_description
1 polymer ?
#
loop_
_entity_poly.entity_id
_entity_poly.type
_entity_poly.pdbx_seq_one_letter_code
_entity_poly.pdbx_strand_id
1 'polypeptide(L)'
;MDIQLIIGPNNSGKSLLAEKIVVETNAFHRIYLATMIPQTQDNQKRIEKHILQRSGKGFHTLEEPWNIHSLDIPKDAVVLLEDASNLLANGIFIHQSNAKESYKRILSLADQCKKLIIVSIGGLTEGDYDHETNHYIKELNTLNEMLESVSNKCIKL
;
A
#
# COMPACT_ATOMS: atom_id res chain seq x y z
N MET A 1 10.90 12.80 5.26
CA MET A 1 10.01 11.85 4.55
C MET A 1 8.84 12.61 3.96
N ASP A 2 8.49 12.30 2.74
CA ASP A 2 7.31 12.85 2.08
C ASP A 2 6.32 11.70 1.84
N ILE A 3 5.23 11.68 2.59
CA ILE A 3 4.23 10.61 2.56
C ILE A 3 2.87 11.18 2.21
N GLN A 4 2.22 10.57 1.24
CA GLN A 4 0.83 10.84 0.91
C GLN A 4 0.00 9.57 1.04
N LEU A 5 -1.10 9.64 1.77
CA LEU A 5 -1.97 8.51 2.04
C LEU A 5 -3.31 8.68 1.32
N ILE A 6 -3.75 7.62 0.65
CA ILE A 6 -5.06 7.56 -0.01
C ILE A 6 -5.83 6.40 0.61
N ILE A 7 -6.91 6.71 1.30
CA ILE A 7 -7.77 5.72 1.97
C ILE A 7 -9.14 5.72 1.32
N GLY A 8 -9.68 4.56 1.08
CA GLY A 8 -11.05 4.42 0.57
C GLY A 8 -11.49 2.98 0.49
N PRO A 9 -12.80 2.74 0.26
CA PRO A 9 -13.30 1.38 0.08
C PRO A 9 -12.79 0.75 -1.22
N ASN A 10 -13.01 -0.54 -1.38
CA ASN A 10 -12.70 -1.24 -2.63
C ASN A 10 -13.45 -0.60 -3.79
N ASN A 11 -12.81 -0.56 -4.96
CA ASN A 11 -13.37 0.00 -6.20
C ASN A 11 -13.76 1.49 -6.10
N SER A 12 -13.04 2.25 -5.28
CA SER A 12 -13.26 3.70 -5.12
C SER A 12 -12.37 4.56 -6.03
N GLY A 13 -11.52 3.95 -6.84
CA GLY A 13 -10.59 4.67 -7.72
C GLY A 13 -9.26 5.05 -7.06
N LYS A 14 -8.93 4.48 -5.90
CA LYS A 14 -7.68 4.77 -5.17
C LYS A 14 -6.44 4.56 -6.02
N SER A 15 -6.33 3.39 -6.64
CA SER A 15 -5.16 3.01 -7.44
C SER A 15 -4.94 3.98 -8.60
N LEU A 16 -5.99 4.30 -9.33
CA LEU A 16 -5.90 5.20 -10.46
C LEU A 16 -5.47 6.61 -10.04
N LEU A 17 -6.04 7.10 -8.94
CA LEU A 17 -5.66 8.38 -8.37
C LEU A 17 -4.19 8.39 -7.92
N ALA A 18 -3.75 7.32 -7.25
CA ALA A 18 -2.37 7.18 -6.80
C ALA A 18 -1.39 7.19 -7.97
N GLU A 19 -1.68 6.45 -9.03
CA GLU A 19 -0.86 6.42 -10.25
C GLU A 19 -0.78 7.81 -10.89
N LYS A 20 -1.90 8.51 -10.98
CA LYS A 20 -1.94 9.88 -11.50
C LYS A 20 -1.05 10.82 -10.69
N ILE A 21 -1.09 10.73 -9.37
CA ILE A 21 -0.25 11.55 -8.49
C ILE A 21 1.23 11.27 -8.75
N VAL A 22 1.62 10.01 -8.87
CA VAL A 22 3.01 9.62 -9.18
C VAL A 22 3.44 10.19 -10.53
N VAL A 23 2.62 10.02 -11.56
CA VAL A 23 2.93 10.53 -12.92
C VAL A 23 3.10 12.05 -12.90
N GLU A 24 2.26 12.76 -12.18
CA GLU A 24 2.31 14.23 -12.08
C GLU A 24 3.58 14.75 -11.38
N THR A 25 4.29 13.92 -10.63
CA THR A 25 5.58 14.32 -10.03
C THR A 25 6.69 14.47 -11.07
N ASN A 26 6.52 13.93 -12.27
CA ASN A 26 7.54 13.84 -13.33
C ASN A 26 8.81 13.10 -12.88
N ALA A 27 8.72 12.24 -11.86
CA ALA A 27 9.86 11.48 -11.37
C ALA A 27 10.42 10.57 -12.47
N PHE A 28 11.75 10.51 -12.55
CA PHE A 28 12.45 9.61 -13.47
C PHE A 28 12.29 8.15 -13.02
N HIS A 29 12.45 7.89 -11.72
CA HIS A 29 12.25 6.57 -11.14
C HIS A 29 10.86 6.50 -10.49
N ARG A 30 9.95 5.76 -11.14
CA ARG A 30 8.59 5.50 -10.64
C ARG A 30 8.47 4.03 -10.32
N ILE A 31 8.28 3.71 -9.05
CA ILE A 31 8.21 2.32 -8.59
C ILE A 31 6.79 2.00 -8.14
N TYR A 32 6.24 0.94 -8.71
CA TYR A 32 4.99 0.33 -8.26
C TYR A 32 5.35 -0.87 -7.39
N LEU A 33 5.14 -0.75 -6.09
CA LEU A 33 5.44 -1.82 -5.14
C LEU A 33 4.16 -2.58 -4.82
N ALA A 34 4.07 -3.80 -5.37
CA ALA A 34 2.92 -4.68 -5.23
C ALA A 34 3.11 -5.62 -4.04
N THR A 35 2.17 -5.61 -3.11
CA THR A 35 2.22 -6.45 -1.90
C THR A 35 1.26 -7.64 -1.98
N MET A 36 0.37 -7.68 -2.97
CA MET A 36 -0.61 -8.75 -3.12
C MET A 36 0.05 -10.08 -3.51
N ILE A 37 -0.30 -11.15 -2.80
CA ILE A 37 0.16 -12.50 -3.11
C ILE A 37 -0.82 -13.12 -4.11
N PRO A 38 -0.35 -13.60 -5.29
CA PRO A 38 -1.24 -14.12 -6.34
C PRO A 38 -1.63 -15.58 -6.10
N GLN A 39 -2.23 -15.89 -4.95
CA GLN A 39 -2.58 -17.25 -4.56
C GLN A 39 -3.97 -17.69 -5.05
N THR A 40 -4.85 -16.75 -5.38
CA THR A 40 -6.20 -17.03 -5.86
C THR A 40 -6.40 -16.52 -7.28
N GLN A 41 -7.35 -17.11 -8.00
CA GLN A 41 -7.70 -16.64 -9.34
C GLN A 41 -8.20 -15.19 -9.32
N ASP A 42 -8.94 -14.80 -8.28
CA ASP A 42 -9.42 -13.42 -8.13
C ASP A 42 -8.26 -12.44 -7.93
N ASN A 43 -7.25 -12.81 -7.12
CA ASN A 43 -6.06 -11.99 -6.93
C ASN A 43 -5.26 -11.86 -8.23
N GLN A 44 -5.13 -12.94 -9.01
CA GLN A 44 -4.45 -12.90 -10.30
C GLN A 44 -5.15 -11.95 -11.27
N LYS A 45 -6.48 -11.96 -11.33
CA LYS A 45 -7.27 -11.03 -12.16
C LYS A 45 -7.07 -9.59 -11.73
N ARG A 46 -7.03 -9.32 -10.43
CA ARG A 46 -6.78 -7.97 -9.89
C ARG A 46 -5.39 -7.48 -10.26
N ILE A 47 -4.39 -8.34 -10.15
CA ILE A 47 -3.00 -8.03 -10.53
C ILE A 47 -2.93 -7.70 -12.02
N GLU A 48 -3.55 -8.51 -12.89
CA GLU A 48 -3.59 -8.28 -14.33
C GLU A 48 -4.25 -6.95 -14.67
N LYS A 49 -5.37 -6.62 -14.03
CA LYS A 49 -6.06 -5.34 -14.21
C LYS A 49 -5.15 -4.17 -13.85
N HIS A 50 -4.43 -4.25 -12.73
CA HIS A 50 -3.50 -3.20 -12.30
C HIS A 50 -2.30 -3.06 -13.24
N ILE A 51 -1.78 -4.17 -13.78
CA ILE A 51 -0.71 -4.14 -14.78
C ILE A 51 -1.17 -3.39 -16.04
N LEU A 52 -2.34 -3.70 -16.55
CA LEU A 52 -2.91 -3.01 -17.72
C LEU A 52 -3.14 -1.53 -17.44
N GLN A 53 -3.67 -1.20 -16.25
CA GLN A 53 -3.98 0.17 -15.87
C GLN A 53 -2.74 1.08 -15.84
N ARG A 54 -1.59 0.57 -15.38
CA ARG A 54 -0.36 1.36 -15.31
C ARG A 54 0.55 1.24 -16.53
N SER A 55 0.15 0.46 -17.53
CA SER A 55 0.90 0.30 -18.78
C SER A 55 1.13 1.65 -19.45
N GLY A 56 2.36 1.89 -19.91
CA GLY A 56 2.73 3.13 -20.58
C GLY A 56 2.95 4.34 -19.67
N LYS A 57 2.86 4.17 -18.34
CA LYS A 57 3.03 5.26 -17.37
C LYS A 57 4.44 5.36 -16.78
N GLY A 58 5.36 4.53 -17.24
CA GLY A 58 6.77 4.57 -16.83
C GLY A 58 7.06 3.94 -15.47
N PHE A 59 6.20 3.08 -14.97
CA PHE A 59 6.43 2.37 -13.72
C PHE A 59 7.35 1.18 -13.90
N HIS A 60 8.27 1.03 -12.94
CA HIS A 60 8.99 -0.21 -12.68
C HIS A 60 8.29 -0.95 -11.54
N THR A 61 7.86 -2.19 -11.79
CA THR A 61 7.14 -2.98 -10.80
C THR A 61 8.10 -3.82 -9.97
N LEU A 62 7.96 -3.71 -8.64
CA LEU A 62 8.57 -4.62 -7.67
C LEU A 62 7.45 -5.38 -6.97
N GLU A 63 7.64 -6.68 -6.79
CA GLU A 63 6.70 -7.53 -6.04
C GLU A 63 7.37 -7.95 -4.74
N GLU A 64 6.84 -7.49 -3.61
CA GLU A 64 7.32 -7.84 -2.29
C GLU A 64 6.16 -7.84 -1.31
N PRO A 65 5.73 -9.00 -0.82
CA PRO A 65 4.56 -9.08 0.07
C PRO A 65 4.81 -8.61 1.50
N TRP A 66 6.04 -8.60 1.98
CA TRP A 66 6.32 -8.29 3.39
C TRP A 66 7.63 -7.55 3.67
N ASN A 67 8.73 -7.95 3.05
CA ASN A 67 10.06 -7.40 3.34
C ASN A 67 10.35 -6.11 2.57
N ILE A 68 9.41 -5.18 2.56
CA ILE A 68 9.49 -3.92 1.81
C ILE A 68 10.62 -3.01 2.30
N HIS A 69 10.99 -3.13 3.58
CA HIS A 69 12.05 -2.34 4.21
C HIS A 69 13.45 -2.78 3.77
N SER A 70 13.58 -3.98 3.18
CA SER A 70 14.86 -4.54 2.74
C SER A 70 15.13 -4.31 1.25
N LEU A 71 14.22 -3.64 0.54
CA LEU A 71 14.39 -3.34 -0.88
C LEU A 71 15.42 -2.23 -1.07
N ASP A 72 16.18 -2.33 -2.16
CA ASP A 72 17.11 -1.28 -2.57
C ASP A 72 16.37 -0.29 -3.48
N ILE A 73 15.99 0.84 -2.90
CA ILE A 73 15.19 1.86 -3.58
C ILE A 73 16.07 3.10 -3.87
N PRO A 74 16.09 3.58 -5.12
CA PRO A 74 16.80 4.83 -5.44
C PRO A 74 16.25 6.01 -4.63
N LYS A 75 17.12 6.87 -4.15
CA LYS A 75 16.74 8.02 -3.30
C LYS A 75 15.84 9.02 -4.01
N ASP A 76 15.92 9.11 -5.34
CA ASP A 76 15.09 9.99 -6.15
C ASP A 76 13.79 9.34 -6.60
N ALA A 77 13.53 8.09 -6.23
CA ALA A 77 12.33 7.38 -6.63
C ALA A 77 11.08 7.91 -5.93
N VAL A 78 10.00 7.97 -6.69
CA VAL A 78 8.64 8.09 -6.15
C VAL A 78 8.03 6.70 -6.17
N VAL A 79 7.64 6.22 -4.99
CA VAL A 79 7.15 4.85 -4.80
C VAL A 79 5.65 4.88 -4.53
N LEU A 80 4.92 4.04 -5.23
CA LEU A 80 3.51 3.75 -4.95
C LEU A 80 3.43 2.40 -4.25
N LEU A 81 3.02 2.40 -3.00
CA LEU A 81 2.77 1.17 -2.23
C LEU A 81 1.31 0.73 -2.41
N GLU A 82 1.12 -0.36 -3.12
CA GLU A 82 -0.20 -0.92 -3.44
C GLU A 82 -0.30 -2.34 -2.88
N ASP A 83 -0.81 -2.56 -1.68
CA ASP A 83 -1.28 -1.54 -0.75
C ASP A 83 -0.88 -1.89 0.69
N ALA A 84 -1.11 -0.99 1.61
CA ALA A 84 -0.82 -1.19 3.03
C ALA A 84 -1.73 -2.25 3.66
N SER A 85 -2.96 -2.37 3.18
CA SER A 85 -3.94 -3.36 3.67
C SER A 85 -3.47 -4.78 3.41
N ASN A 86 -2.97 -5.06 2.21
CA ASN A 86 -2.41 -6.37 1.86
C ASN A 86 -1.11 -6.65 2.62
N LEU A 87 -0.26 -5.64 2.79
CA LEU A 87 0.96 -5.78 3.59
C LEU A 87 0.62 -6.22 5.02
N LEU A 88 -0.35 -5.55 5.64
CA LEU A 88 -0.82 -5.89 6.98
C LEU A 88 -1.39 -7.29 7.05
N ALA A 89 -2.24 -7.67 6.09
CA ALA A 89 -2.83 -9.01 6.03
C ALA A 89 -1.74 -10.08 5.92
N ASN A 90 -0.75 -9.89 5.06
CA ASN A 90 0.40 -10.80 4.94
C ASN A 90 1.15 -10.90 6.27
N GLY A 91 1.35 -9.77 6.94
CA GLY A 91 2.00 -9.74 8.24
C GLY A 91 1.24 -10.54 9.31
N ILE A 92 -0.05 -10.31 9.43
CA ILE A 92 -0.89 -10.99 10.43
C ILE A 92 -1.00 -12.48 10.14
N PHE A 93 -1.39 -12.86 8.92
CA PHE A 93 -1.77 -14.22 8.61
C PHE A 93 -0.60 -15.15 8.25
N ILE A 94 0.52 -14.61 7.81
CA ILE A 94 1.69 -15.41 7.42
C ILE A 94 2.83 -15.28 8.45
N HIS A 95 3.04 -14.09 9.00
CA HIS A 95 4.20 -13.78 9.84
C HIS A 95 3.87 -13.54 11.31
N GLN A 96 2.62 -13.73 11.73
CA GLN A 96 2.16 -13.50 13.10
C GLN A 96 2.54 -12.11 13.63
N SER A 97 2.45 -11.12 12.75
CA SER A 97 2.82 -9.74 13.01
C SER A 97 1.61 -8.84 13.31
N ASN A 98 1.77 -7.54 13.26
CA ASN A 98 0.76 -6.58 13.69
C ASN A 98 0.88 -5.23 12.94
N ALA A 99 -0.02 -4.30 13.24
CA ALA A 99 -0.02 -2.96 12.66
C ALA A 99 1.26 -2.18 12.95
N LYS A 100 1.78 -2.28 14.16
CA LYS A 100 3.00 -1.55 14.56
C LYS A 100 4.20 -1.96 13.72
N GLU A 101 4.39 -3.25 13.49
CA GLU A 101 5.49 -3.75 12.66
C GLU A 101 5.31 -3.34 11.19
N SER A 102 4.10 -3.44 10.66
CA SER A 102 3.77 -2.99 9.31
C SER A 102 4.07 -1.49 9.15
N TYR A 103 3.69 -0.70 10.13
CA TYR A 103 3.97 0.73 10.16
C TYR A 103 5.46 1.03 10.12
N LYS A 104 6.27 0.34 10.94
CA LYS A 104 7.73 0.50 10.94
C LYS A 104 8.36 0.18 9.59
N ARG A 105 7.90 -0.88 8.93
CA ARG A 105 8.38 -1.26 7.59
C ARG A 105 8.05 -0.20 6.54
N ILE A 106 6.85 0.35 6.60
CA ILE A 106 6.44 1.44 5.71
C ILE A 106 7.28 2.70 5.94
N LEU A 107 7.55 3.06 7.18
CA LEU A 107 8.41 4.22 7.49
C LEU A 107 9.84 4.01 7.00
N SER A 108 10.39 2.81 7.15
CA SER A 108 11.73 2.48 6.62
C SER A 108 11.78 2.61 5.10
N LEU A 109 10.71 2.21 4.41
CA LEU A 109 10.59 2.41 2.96
C LEU A 109 10.53 3.89 2.61
N ALA A 110 9.72 4.67 3.31
CA ALA A 110 9.57 6.10 3.09
C ALA A 110 10.88 6.86 3.26
N ASP A 111 11.72 6.41 4.19
CA ASP A 111 13.03 7.02 4.47
C ASP A 111 14.04 6.80 3.34
N GLN A 112 13.83 5.80 2.49
CA GLN A 112 14.73 5.47 1.38
C GLN A 112 14.41 6.22 0.09
N CYS A 113 13.19 6.70 -0.09
CA CYS A 113 12.73 7.28 -1.34
C CYS A 113 12.43 8.78 -1.21
N LYS A 114 12.25 9.45 -2.35
CA LYS A 114 11.92 10.87 -2.38
C LYS A 114 10.50 11.14 -1.91
N LYS A 115 9.55 10.28 -2.32
CA LYS A 115 8.14 10.39 -1.97
C LYS A 115 7.50 9.01 -1.96
N LEU A 116 6.65 8.75 -0.97
CA LEU A 116 5.89 7.52 -0.85
C LEU A 116 4.39 7.83 -0.92
N ILE A 117 3.73 7.27 -1.92
CA ILE A 117 2.27 7.30 -2.04
C ILE A 117 1.75 5.95 -1.53
N ILE A 118 0.88 5.97 -0.54
CA ILE A 118 0.35 4.76 0.09
C ILE A 118 -1.15 4.66 -0.21
N VAL A 119 -1.57 3.50 -0.69
CA VAL A 119 -2.99 3.17 -0.85
C VAL A 119 -3.38 2.21 0.27
N SER A 120 -4.53 2.44 0.89
CA SER A 120 -5.06 1.58 1.95
C SER A 120 -6.58 1.52 1.90
N ILE A 121 -7.13 0.38 2.30
CA ILE A 121 -8.58 0.21 2.44
C ILE A 121 -9.04 0.87 3.74
N GLY A 122 -10.11 1.65 3.66
CA GLY A 122 -10.72 2.29 4.81
C GLY A 122 -12.21 2.02 4.91
N GLY A 123 -12.81 2.43 6.02
CA GLY A 123 -14.24 2.33 6.24
C GLY A 123 -14.73 0.97 6.70
N LEU A 124 -13.82 0.05 7.04
CA LEU A 124 -14.19 -1.25 7.59
C LEU A 124 -14.46 -1.13 9.10
N THR A 125 -15.49 -1.80 9.58
CA THR A 125 -15.85 -1.86 11.00
C THR A 125 -15.97 -3.31 11.46
N GLU A 126 -15.57 -3.55 12.70
CA GLU A 126 -15.78 -4.85 13.35
C GLU A 126 -17.28 -5.14 13.42
N GLY A 127 -17.63 -6.40 13.34
CA GLY A 127 -19.03 -6.81 13.31
C GLY A 127 -19.20 -8.30 13.52
N ASP A 128 -20.21 -8.86 12.86
CA ASP A 128 -20.57 -10.27 12.96
C ASP A 128 -19.71 -11.13 12.01
N TYR A 129 -18.39 -11.03 12.22
CA TYR A 129 -17.36 -11.80 11.51
C TYR A 129 -16.69 -12.77 12.48
N ASP A 130 -15.81 -13.64 11.97
CA ASP A 130 -14.95 -14.45 12.81
C ASP A 130 -13.93 -13.59 13.58
N HIS A 131 -13.27 -14.20 14.57
CA HIS A 131 -12.30 -13.50 15.41
C HIS A 131 -11.12 -12.96 14.59
N GLU A 132 -10.63 -13.72 13.63
CA GLU A 132 -9.48 -13.34 12.81
C GLU A 132 -9.81 -12.14 11.91
N THR A 133 -11.00 -12.11 11.33
CA THR A 133 -11.45 -10.99 10.49
C THR A 133 -11.60 -9.71 11.32
N ASN A 134 -12.22 -9.79 12.49
CA ASN A 134 -12.36 -8.64 13.38
C ASN A 134 -11.01 -8.15 13.88
N HIS A 135 -10.07 -9.04 14.18
CA HIS A 135 -8.71 -8.67 14.55
C HIS A 135 -8.00 -7.92 13.42
N TYR A 136 -8.09 -8.41 12.20
CA TYR A 136 -7.53 -7.72 11.03
C TYR A 136 -8.13 -6.33 10.85
N ILE A 137 -9.45 -6.19 10.94
CA ILE A 137 -10.12 -4.89 10.79
C ILE A 137 -9.64 -3.90 11.85
N LYS A 138 -9.53 -4.34 13.10
CA LYS A 138 -9.01 -3.53 14.20
C LYS A 138 -7.58 -3.06 13.93
N GLU A 139 -6.71 -3.99 13.51
CA GLU A 139 -5.31 -3.69 13.20
C GLU A 139 -5.19 -2.76 11.98
N LEU A 140 -6.04 -2.94 10.98
CA LEU A 140 -6.06 -2.07 9.80
C LEU A 140 -6.45 -0.63 10.16
N ASN A 141 -7.48 -0.48 10.98
CA ASN A 141 -7.88 0.86 11.45
C ASN A 141 -6.76 1.51 12.25
N THR A 142 -6.07 0.75 13.09
CA THR A 142 -4.88 1.23 13.83
C THR A 142 -3.76 1.67 12.88
N LEU A 143 -3.44 0.84 11.89
CA LEU A 143 -2.41 1.18 10.90
C LEU A 143 -2.77 2.45 10.13
N ASN A 144 -4.02 2.56 9.68
CA ASN A 144 -4.49 3.74 8.94
C ASN A 144 -4.36 5.02 9.78
N GLU A 145 -4.71 4.97 11.06
CA GLU A 145 -4.55 6.11 11.97
C GLU A 145 -3.08 6.49 12.15
N MET A 146 -2.20 5.51 12.32
CA MET A 146 -0.76 5.75 12.43
C MET A 146 -0.20 6.38 11.16
N LEU A 147 -0.57 5.86 10.00
CA LEU A 147 -0.12 6.40 8.71
C LEU A 147 -0.66 7.81 8.46
N GLU A 148 -1.90 8.06 8.79
CA GLU A 148 -2.49 9.40 8.67
C GLU A 148 -1.72 10.43 9.51
N SER A 149 -1.31 10.05 10.72
CA SER A 149 -0.60 10.94 11.64
C SER A 149 0.76 11.40 11.13
N VAL A 150 1.41 10.63 10.26
CA VAL A 150 2.74 10.96 9.70
C VAL A 150 2.67 11.42 8.24
N SER A 151 1.50 11.38 7.63
CA SER A 151 1.33 11.76 6.22
C SER A 151 1.30 13.28 6.07
N ASN A 152 2.00 13.78 5.05
CA ASN A 152 1.96 15.19 4.67
C ASN A 152 0.60 15.55 4.04
N LYS A 153 -0.05 14.57 3.41
CA LYS A 153 -1.38 14.71 2.84
C LYS A 153 -2.13 13.39 2.95
N CYS A 154 -3.41 13.46 3.32
CA CYS A 154 -4.30 12.29 3.36
C CYS A 154 -5.55 12.59 2.55
N ILE A 155 -5.86 11.72 1.60
CA ILE A 155 -7.08 11.79 0.78
C ILE A 155 -7.98 10.62 1.20
N LYS A 156 -9.21 10.93 1.58
CA LYS A 156 -10.23 9.93 1.93
C LYS A 156 -11.31 9.91 0.85
N LEU A 157 -11.49 8.76 0.23
CA LEU A 157 -12.47 8.55 -0.82
C LEU A 157 -13.73 7.88 -0.31
#